data_6b0701ee7ff5413cb879b845b9f5f631
#
_entry.id   6b0701ee7ff5413cb879b845b9f5f631
#
_cell.length_a   1.000
_cell.length_b   1.000
_cell.length_c   1.000
_cell.angle_alpha   90.00
_cell.angle_beta   90.00
_cell.angle_gamma   90.00
#
_symmetry.space_group_name_H-M   'P 1'
#
loop_
_entity.id
_entity.type
_entity.pdbx_description
1 polymer ?
#
loop_
_entity_poly.entity_id
_entity_poly.type
_entity_poly.pdbx_seq_one_letter_code
_entity_poly.pdbx_strand_id
1 'polypeptide(L)'
;MGTIKIFIVKYATTIGIYETEVQKTNIDGLYERNNNGHNEYFHAKDYAFTKQEAIEKANLIIDRKLKSIEKQKIKLNSIKQNLNK
;
A
#
# COMPACT_ATOMS: atom_id res chain seq x y z
N MET A 1 -8.03 -12.93 -23.50
CA MET A 1 -7.79 -11.60 -22.92
C MET A 1 -6.51 -11.62 -22.10
N GLY A 2 -5.65 -10.65 -22.34
CA GLY A 2 -4.33 -10.67 -21.74
C GLY A 2 -4.34 -10.14 -20.30
N THR A 3 -3.45 -10.71 -19.53
CA THR A 3 -3.11 -10.14 -18.23
C THR A 3 -1.87 -9.28 -18.39
N ILE A 4 -1.66 -8.38 -17.44
CA ILE A 4 -0.41 -7.61 -17.37
C ILE A 4 0.23 -7.84 -16.01
N LYS A 5 1.54 -7.71 -15.96
CA LYS A 5 2.29 -7.82 -14.71
C LYS A 5 2.48 -6.42 -14.13
N ILE A 6 2.14 -6.26 -12.87
CA ILE A 6 2.35 -5.01 -12.15
C ILE A 6 2.94 -5.30 -10.78
N PHE A 7 3.51 -4.28 -10.17
CA PHE A 7 4.03 -4.37 -8.80
C PHE A 7 3.00 -3.78 -7.85
N ILE A 8 2.59 -4.55 -6.87
CA ILE A 8 1.58 -4.14 -5.90
C ILE A 8 2.28 -3.48 -4.71
N VAL A 9 1.88 -2.24 -4.41
CA VAL A 9 2.42 -1.48 -3.28
C VAL A 9 1.37 -1.24 -2.18
N LYS A 10 0.15 -1.70 -2.41
CA LYS A 10 -0.97 -1.54 -1.48
C LYS A 10 -0.66 -2.05 -0.07
N TYR A 11 0.11 -3.12 0.02
CA TYR A 11 0.45 -3.76 1.28
C TYR A 11 1.92 -3.54 1.65
N ALA A 12 2.50 -2.41 1.25
CA ALA A 12 3.91 -2.12 1.46
C ALA A 12 4.31 -2.14 2.94
N THR A 13 3.40 -1.77 3.84
CA THR A 13 3.67 -1.72 5.28
C THR A 13 3.42 -3.06 5.99
N THR A 14 2.87 -4.05 5.30
CA THR A 14 2.56 -5.35 5.91
C THR A 14 3.29 -6.49 5.23
N ILE A 15 3.15 -6.62 3.91
CA ILE A 15 3.72 -7.72 3.12
C ILE A 15 4.96 -7.26 2.35
N GLY A 16 5.02 -5.99 1.99
CA GLY A 16 6.03 -5.44 1.10
C GLY A 16 5.52 -5.35 -0.33
N ILE A 17 6.43 -5.11 -1.25
CA ILE A 17 6.13 -5.02 -2.68
C ILE A 17 6.18 -6.43 -3.27
N TYR A 18 5.20 -6.75 -4.12
CA TYR A 18 5.24 -8.01 -4.88
C TYR A 18 4.71 -7.80 -6.29
N GLU A 19 5.16 -8.65 -7.20
CA GLU A 19 4.73 -8.65 -8.59
C GLU A 19 3.59 -9.65 -8.77
N THR A 20 2.57 -9.28 -9.52
CA THR A 20 1.46 -10.16 -9.81
C THR A 20 0.84 -9.84 -11.17
N GLU A 21 0.11 -10.78 -11.71
CA GLU A 21 -0.65 -10.58 -12.95
C GLU A 21 -2.06 -10.12 -12.60
N VAL A 22 -2.53 -9.14 -13.33
CA VAL A 22 -3.85 -8.55 -13.14
C VAL A 22 -4.54 -8.39 -14.48
N GLN A 23 -5.85 -8.17 -14.44
CA GLN A 23 -6.67 -7.93 -15.61
C GLN A 23 -7.21 -6.51 -15.60
N LYS A 24 -7.36 -5.94 -16.78
CA LYS A 24 -8.02 -4.65 -16.93
C LYS A 24 -9.50 -4.78 -16.62
N THR A 25 -10.04 -3.74 -15.98
CA THR A 25 -11.48 -3.61 -15.76
C THR A 25 -12.08 -2.63 -16.75
N ASN A 26 -13.37 -2.39 -16.66
CA ASN A 26 -14.07 -1.39 -17.48
C ASN A 26 -13.70 0.04 -17.09
N ILE A 27 -13.06 0.22 -15.95
CA ILE A 27 -12.67 1.53 -15.43
C ILE A 27 -11.17 1.71 -15.69
N ASP A 28 -10.81 2.83 -16.34
CA ASP A 28 -9.43 3.18 -16.61
C ASP A 28 -8.64 3.28 -15.30
N GLY A 29 -7.46 2.65 -15.29
CA GLY A 29 -6.57 2.69 -14.12
C GLY A 29 -6.94 1.74 -13.02
N LEU A 30 -8.06 1.04 -13.14
CA LEU A 30 -8.46 0.03 -12.15
C LEU A 30 -8.18 -1.35 -12.72
N TYR A 31 -7.41 -2.14 -11.96
CA TYR A 31 -7.07 -3.52 -12.32
C TYR A 31 -7.64 -4.46 -11.28
N GLU A 32 -7.89 -5.71 -11.71
CA GLU A 32 -8.41 -6.73 -10.81
C GLU A 32 -7.60 -8.01 -10.88
N ARG A 33 -7.63 -8.75 -9.79
CA ARG A 33 -7.03 -10.08 -9.69
C ARG A 33 -8.01 -10.99 -8.98
N ASN A 34 -8.23 -12.19 -9.54
CA ASN A 34 -9.02 -13.20 -8.87
C ASN A 34 -8.09 -14.02 -7.96
N ASN A 35 -8.42 -14.04 -6.67
CA ASN A 35 -7.64 -14.77 -5.68
C ASN A 35 -8.58 -15.69 -4.89
N ASN A 36 -8.60 -16.97 -5.26
CA ASN A 36 -9.41 -18.00 -4.62
C ASN A 36 -10.89 -17.66 -4.53
N GLY A 37 -11.46 -17.15 -5.63
CA GLY A 37 -12.86 -16.78 -5.70
C GLY A 37 -13.18 -15.37 -5.24
N HIS A 38 -12.20 -14.65 -4.73
CA HIS A 38 -12.35 -13.24 -4.37
C HIS A 38 -11.67 -12.35 -5.41
N ASN A 39 -12.35 -11.29 -5.81
CA ASN A 39 -11.77 -10.31 -6.70
C ASN A 39 -11.11 -9.21 -5.89
N GLU A 40 -9.83 -9.01 -6.12
CA GLU A 40 -9.09 -7.88 -5.55
C GLU A 40 -8.99 -6.79 -6.59
N TYR A 41 -9.20 -5.55 -6.17
CA TYR A 41 -9.13 -4.38 -7.06
C TYR A 41 -7.97 -3.48 -6.65
N PHE A 42 -7.25 -2.98 -7.64
CA PHE A 42 -6.08 -2.13 -7.41
C PHE A 42 -6.27 -0.82 -8.16
N HIS A 43 -6.27 0.27 -7.42
CA HIS A 43 -6.32 1.63 -7.95
C HIS A 43 -4.92 2.12 -8.31
N ALA A 44 -4.83 3.23 -9.02
CA ALA A 44 -3.55 3.77 -9.48
C ALA A 44 -2.53 3.97 -8.36
N LYS A 45 -2.97 4.31 -7.16
CA LYS A 45 -2.09 4.48 -6.00
C LYS A 45 -1.59 3.16 -5.41
N ASP A 46 -2.21 2.03 -5.81
CA ASP A 46 -1.95 0.72 -5.20
C ASP A 46 -0.91 -0.10 -5.97
N TYR A 47 -0.51 0.35 -7.15
CA TYR A 47 0.39 -0.43 -8.02
C TYR A 47 1.36 0.49 -8.77
N ALA A 48 2.36 -0.13 -9.39
CA ALA A 48 3.28 0.54 -10.31
C ALA A 48 3.63 -0.43 -11.43
N PHE A 49 4.03 0.10 -12.58
CA PHE A 49 4.38 -0.72 -13.74
C PHE A 49 5.84 -1.14 -13.75
N THR A 50 6.69 -0.45 -13.00
CA THR A 50 8.11 -0.77 -12.90
C THR A 50 8.50 -0.95 -11.44
N LYS A 51 9.58 -1.72 -11.22
CA LYS A 51 10.10 -1.94 -9.87
C LYS A 51 10.55 -0.62 -9.22
N GLN A 52 11.19 0.24 -10.00
CA GLN A 52 11.67 1.54 -9.51
C GLN A 52 10.51 2.40 -9.02
N GLU A 53 9.45 2.51 -9.81
CA GLU A 53 8.24 3.24 -9.44
C GLU A 53 7.60 2.66 -8.19
N ALA A 54 7.56 1.32 -8.11
CA ALA A 54 7.00 0.63 -6.95
C ALA A 54 7.77 0.96 -5.68
N ILE A 55 9.09 0.97 -5.75
CA ILE A 55 9.96 1.31 -4.62
C ILE A 55 9.69 2.76 -4.17
N GLU A 56 9.58 3.68 -5.10
CA GLU A 56 9.31 5.08 -4.79
C GLU A 56 7.95 5.26 -4.11
N LYS A 57 6.91 4.62 -4.64
CA LYS A 57 5.57 4.65 -4.05
C LYS A 57 5.54 4.01 -2.67
N ALA A 58 6.20 2.87 -2.53
CA ALA A 58 6.27 2.16 -1.25
C ALA A 58 6.98 3.00 -0.19
N ASN A 59 8.07 3.67 -0.55
CA ASN A 59 8.80 4.53 0.36
C ASN A 59 7.93 5.67 0.87
N LEU A 60 7.11 6.28 0.00
CA LEU A 60 6.18 7.33 0.41
C LEU A 60 5.13 6.80 1.39
N ILE A 61 4.61 5.61 1.13
CA ILE A 61 3.62 4.97 2.01
C ILE A 61 4.24 4.68 3.38
N ILE A 62 5.44 4.12 3.38
CA ILE A 62 6.16 3.78 4.61
C ILE A 62 6.49 5.05 5.41
N ASP A 63 6.96 6.09 4.74
CA ASP A 63 7.26 7.37 5.40
C ASP A 63 6.04 7.98 6.07
N ARG A 64 4.89 7.96 5.39
CA ARG A 64 3.63 8.44 5.97
C ARG A 64 3.24 7.63 7.19
N LYS A 65 3.41 6.31 7.12
CA LYS A 65 3.11 5.42 8.24
C LYS A 65 4.01 5.70 9.42
N LEU A 66 5.30 5.87 9.19
CA LEU A 66 6.27 6.19 10.23
C LEU A 66 5.97 7.51 10.90
N LYS A 67 5.61 8.53 10.13
CA LYS A 67 5.23 9.85 10.69
C LYS A 67 3.98 9.73 11.56
N SER A 68 3.00 8.94 11.14
CA SER A 68 1.79 8.72 11.91
C SER A 68 2.10 8.02 13.23
N ILE A 69 2.94 6.99 13.21
CA ILE A 69 3.36 6.27 14.42
C ILE A 69 4.10 7.20 15.37
N GLU A 70 5.00 8.04 14.84
CA GLU A 70 5.75 8.99 15.65
C GLU A 70 4.82 9.99 16.36
N LYS A 71 3.84 10.52 15.65
CA LYS A 71 2.84 11.41 16.24
C LYS A 71 2.05 10.73 17.36
N GLN A 72 1.64 9.49 17.15
CA GLN A 72 0.94 8.70 18.16
C GLN A 72 1.81 8.47 19.38
N LYS A 73 3.09 8.18 19.18
CA LYS A 73 4.05 7.97 20.26
C LYS A 73 4.19 9.22 21.12
N ILE A 74 4.34 10.38 20.51
CA ILE A 74 4.46 11.65 21.22
C ILE A 74 3.18 11.91 22.03
N LYS A 75 2.02 11.73 21.43
CA LYS A 75 0.74 11.94 22.08
C LYS A 75 0.57 11.01 23.29
N LEU A 76 0.89 9.73 23.13
CA LEU A 76 0.78 8.75 24.21
C LEU A 76 1.75 9.06 25.35
N ASN A 77 2.96 9.49 25.03
CA ASN A 77 3.93 9.90 26.04
C ASN A 77 3.44 11.11 26.83
N SER A 78 2.81 12.08 26.18
CA SER A 78 2.22 13.25 26.86
C SER A 78 1.12 12.83 27.82
N ILE A 79 0.25 11.92 27.40
CA ILE A 79 -0.83 11.41 28.27
C ILE A 79 -0.22 10.67 29.47
N LYS A 80 0.79 9.85 29.25
CA LYS A 80 1.48 9.12 30.32
C LYS A 80 2.08 10.07 31.35
N GLN A 81 2.71 11.16 30.91
CA GLN A 81 3.29 12.16 31.80
C GLN A 81 2.21 12.84 32.65
N ASN A 82 1.07 13.15 32.05
CA ASN A 82 -0.05 13.76 32.77
C ASN A 82 -0.62 12.84 33.85
N LEU A 83 -0.66 11.54 33.58
CA LEU A 83 -1.16 10.55 34.55
C LEU A 83 -0.22 10.35 35.72
N ASN A 84 1.06 10.63 35.54
CA ASN A 84 2.07 10.45 36.57
C ASN A 84 2.24 11.66 37.49
N LYS A 85 1.45 12.70 37.30
CA LYS A 85 1.51 13.89 38.15
C LYS A 85 0.63 13.79 39.40
#